data_41cbb5863d59ce6cf8a09766951976e3
#
_entry.id   41cbb5863d59ce6cf8a09766951976e3
#
_cell.length_a   1.000
_cell.length_b   1.000
_cell.length_c   1.000
_cell.angle_alpha   90.00
_cell.angle_beta   90.00
_cell.angle_gamma   90.00
#
_symmetry.space_group_name_H-M   'P 1'
#
loop_
_entity.id
_entity.type
_entity.pdbx_description
1 polymer ?
#
loop_
_entity_poly.entity_id
_entity_poly.type
_entity_poly.pdbx_seq_one_letter_code
_entity_poly.pdbx_strand_id
1 'polypeptide(L)'
;MSLLSIITINFNNSAGLKKTIQSVVSQLNIQSNDVEYIIIDGNSTDTSVEIIRNFDSNTELPLKITKWVSEKDSGIYNAMNKGINMSSGKYALFMNSGDTFYSDSVLQQVLKGLDPVADSIVYADTYCNKNDNQGYFWYLPNEVTLDYLYNNGLCHQSTFIPLKILKEFLYDESLKIASDFKLNLQAYLKGITFKKLNVVVSNLDMTGISNTEIEKSLKERESIISSVIPKGVILDIKKRIETQNNSWISYYNSLIRNKSFYKIVLLLVKVMNKVGELLHILHD
;
A
#
# COMPACT_ATOMS: atom_id res chain seq x y z
N MET A 1 6.00 13.80 20.73
CA MET A 1 5.17 12.73 20.16
C MET A 1 5.41 12.75 18.68
N SER A 2 5.86 11.65 18.10
CA SER A 2 6.17 11.60 16.66
C SER A 2 4.90 11.78 15.82
N LEU A 3 5.04 12.35 14.63
CA LEU A 3 3.92 12.46 13.68
C LEU A 3 3.65 11.11 13.01
N LEU A 4 4.69 10.31 12.76
CA LEU A 4 4.58 9.04 12.02
C LEU A 4 5.33 7.92 12.72
N SER A 5 4.68 6.77 12.90
CA SER A 5 5.31 5.49 13.21
C SER A 5 5.45 4.67 11.93
N ILE A 6 6.66 4.35 11.53
CA ILE A 6 6.93 3.39 10.45
C ILE A 6 7.13 2.03 11.10
N ILE A 7 6.40 1.02 10.63
CA ILE A 7 6.41 -0.33 11.18
C ILE A 7 6.85 -1.30 10.10
N THR A 8 7.95 -2.02 10.33
CA THR A 8 8.38 -3.13 9.49
C THR A 8 8.11 -4.44 10.21
N ILE A 9 7.41 -5.34 9.56
CA ILE A 9 7.26 -6.72 10.03
C ILE A 9 8.14 -7.65 9.18
N ASN A 10 8.72 -8.65 9.81
CA ASN A 10 9.65 -9.58 9.20
C ASN A 10 9.47 -11.01 9.71
N PHE A 11 9.59 -11.99 8.84
CA PHE A 11 9.78 -13.38 9.19
C PHE A 11 10.61 -14.10 8.13
N ASN A 12 11.80 -14.56 8.49
CA ASN A 12 12.74 -15.31 7.65
C ASN A 12 12.97 -14.68 6.25
N ASN A 13 13.12 -13.33 6.20
CA ASN A 13 13.40 -12.58 4.99
C ASN A 13 14.51 -11.56 5.23
N SER A 14 15.70 -12.04 5.56
CA SER A 14 16.85 -11.19 5.91
C SER A 14 17.26 -10.24 4.79
N ALA A 15 17.20 -10.69 3.52
CA ALA A 15 17.55 -9.87 2.37
C ALA A 15 16.52 -8.73 2.16
N GLY A 16 15.22 -9.04 2.21
CA GLY A 16 14.15 -8.06 2.13
C GLY A 16 14.18 -7.09 3.30
N LEU A 17 14.39 -7.60 4.53
CA LEU A 17 14.51 -6.77 5.73
C LEU A 17 15.65 -5.75 5.60
N LYS A 18 16.84 -6.18 5.17
CA LYS A 18 17.98 -5.28 4.97
C LYS A 18 17.65 -4.16 3.98
N LYS A 19 17.02 -4.50 2.84
CA LYS A 19 16.58 -3.55 1.82
C LYS A 19 15.60 -2.53 2.39
N THR A 20 14.60 -2.99 3.15
CA THR A 20 13.60 -2.12 3.78
C THR A 20 14.21 -1.20 4.82
N ILE A 21 15.03 -1.73 5.75
CA ILE A 21 15.70 -0.90 6.76
C ILE A 21 16.55 0.18 6.09
N GLN A 22 17.38 -0.18 5.10
CA GLN A 22 18.20 0.78 4.36
C GLN A 22 17.36 1.89 3.75
N SER A 23 16.22 1.55 3.12
CA SER A 23 15.32 2.52 2.51
C SER A 23 14.67 3.47 3.52
N VAL A 24 14.40 2.99 4.74
CA VAL A 24 13.82 3.82 5.81
C VAL A 24 14.88 4.73 6.42
N VAL A 25 16.04 4.18 6.80
CA VAL A 25 17.06 4.95 7.52
C VAL A 25 17.81 5.94 6.64
N SER A 26 17.79 5.78 5.32
CA SER A 26 18.40 6.69 4.36
C SER A 26 17.52 7.87 3.95
N GLN A 27 16.30 7.99 4.49
CA GLN A 27 15.42 9.10 4.14
C GLN A 27 16.02 10.45 4.56
N LEU A 28 16.02 11.39 3.60
CA LEU A 28 16.69 12.66 3.74
C LEU A 28 15.79 13.73 4.39
N ASN A 29 16.43 14.69 5.07
CA ASN A 29 15.77 15.88 5.64
C ASN A 29 14.62 15.57 6.61
N ILE A 30 14.77 14.49 7.40
CA ILE A 30 13.81 14.09 8.44
C ILE A 30 14.35 14.55 9.79
N GLN A 31 13.48 15.20 10.58
CA GLN A 31 13.82 15.45 11.98
C GLN A 31 13.56 14.19 12.80
N SER A 32 14.51 13.78 13.63
CA SER A 32 14.44 12.53 14.39
C SER A 32 13.23 12.42 15.32
N ASN A 33 12.62 13.54 15.69
CA ASN A 33 11.43 13.57 16.52
C ASN A 33 10.12 13.42 15.76
N ASP A 34 10.11 13.56 14.43
CA ASP A 34 8.91 13.47 13.60
C ASP A 34 8.51 12.03 13.31
N VAL A 35 9.50 11.13 13.33
CA VAL A 35 9.32 9.73 12.95
C VAL A 35 9.88 8.79 14.01
N GLU A 36 9.14 7.75 14.35
CA GLU A 36 9.68 6.57 15.05
C GLU A 36 9.70 5.38 14.09
N TYR A 37 10.75 4.58 14.15
CA TYR A 37 10.89 3.39 13.34
C TYR A 37 10.88 2.14 14.22
N ILE A 38 9.93 1.24 13.97
CA ILE A 38 9.65 0.05 14.78
C ILE A 38 9.81 -1.20 13.91
N ILE A 39 10.51 -2.22 14.41
CA ILE A 39 10.66 -3.50 13.72
C ILE A 39 10.11 -4.62 14.58
N ILE A 40 9.23 -5.43 13.99
CA ILE A 40 8.65 -6.63 14.58
C ILE A 40 9.15 -7.84 13.79
N ASP A 41 9.99 -8.63 14.38
CA ASP A 41 10.50 -9.87 13.83
C ASP A 41 9.81 -11.07 14.47
N GLY A 42 9.26 -11.96 13.65
CA GLY A 42 8.47 -13.13 14.04
C GLY A 42 9.29 -14.29 14.61
N ASN A 43 10.43 -14.02 15.28
CA ASN A 43 11.39 -15.01 15.74
C ASN A 43 12.08 -15.72 14.57
N SER A 44 12.62 -14.95 13.64
CA SER A 44 13.35 -15.47 12.47
C SER A 44 14.55 -16.32 12.88
N THR A 45 14.81 -17.34 12.08
CA THR A 45 15.94 -18.27 12.26
C THR A 45 17.09 -18.02 11.27
N ASP A 46 16.90 -17.08 10.34
CA ASP A 46 17.93 -16.61 9.42
C ASP A 46 18.75 -15.45 10.05
N THR A 47 19.50 -14.72 9.25
CA THR A 47 20.34 -13.59 9.71
C THR A 47 19.55 -12.30 10.02
N SER A 48 18.22 -12.33 10.05
CA SER A 48 17.38 -11.14 10.25
C SER A 48 17.70 -10.39 11.54
N VAL A 49 17.79 -11.11 12.67
CA VAL A 49 18.07 -10.50 13.99
C VAL A 49 19.46 -9.86 14.04
N GLU A 50 20.45 -10.48 13.38
CA GLU A 50 21.79 -9.91 13.26
C GLU A 50 21.77 -8.60 12.46
N ILE A 51 21.03 -8.56 11.36
CA ILE A 51 20.85 -7.35 10.55
C ILE A 51 20.21 -6.24 11.40
N ILE A 52 19.15 -6.51 12.14
CA ILE A 52 18.50 -5.52 13.00
C ILE A 52 19.51 -4.95 14.01
N ARG A 53 20.26 -5.80 14.71
CA ARG A 53 21.28 -5.37 15.70
C ARG A 53 22.36 -4.49 15.07
N ASN A 54 22.81 -4.82 13.85
CA ASN A 54 23.83 -4.05 13.15
C ASN A 54 23.33 -2.64 12.79
N PHE A 55 22.07 -2.49 12.38
CA PHE A 55 21.47 -1.18 12.13
C PHE A 55 21.17 -0.42 13.43
N ASP A 56 20.68 -1.09 14.46
CA ASP A 56 20.33 -0.50 15.76
C ASP A 56 21.58 0.09 16.47
N SER A 57 22.72 -0.59 16.36
CA SER A 57 24.00 -0.12 16.93
C SER A 57 24.65 1.02 16.13
N ASN A 58 24.20 1.31 14.93
CA ASN A 58 24.80 2.35 14.09
C ASN A 58 24.24 3.74 14.45
N THR A 59 25.07 4.54 15.12
CA THR A 59 24.70 5.89 15.60
C THR A 59 24.75 6.98 14.52
N GLU A 60 25.32 6.70 13.35
CA GLU A 60 25.52 7.67 12.25
C GLU A 60 24.32 7.75 11.30
N LEU A 61 23.29 6.91 11.48
CA LEU A 61 22.14 6.87 10.59
C LEU A 61 21.26 8.11 10.75
N PRO A 62 20.79 8.71 9.63
CA PRO A 62 19.85 9.83 9.64
C PRO A 62 18.57 9.56 10.43
N LEU A 63 18.00 8.38 10.23
CA LEU A 63 16.86 7.88 10.99
C LEU A 63 17.25 6.57 11.69
N LYS A 64 17.02 6.46 12.99
CA LYS A 64 17.39 5.31 13.81
C LYS A 64 16.20 4.37 14.01
N ILE A 65 16.50 3.09 14.25
CA ILE A 65 15.52 2.17 14.80
C ILE A 65 15.19 2.66 16.22
N THR A 66 13.93 2.94 16.48
CA THR A 66 13.47 3.45 17.78
C THR A 66 13.17 2.31 18.74
N LYS A 67 12.59 1.24 18.22
CA LYS A 67 12.21 0.04 18.97
C LYS A 67 12.25 -1.17 18.06
N TRP A 68 12.58 -2.32 18.61
CA TRP A 68 12.42 -3.59 17.91
C TRP A 68 12.20 -4.74 18.88
N VAL A 69 11.58 -5.80 18.39
CA VAL A 69 11.38 -7.06 19.12
C VAL A 69 11.50 -8.22 18.14
N SER A 70 12.09 -9.32 18.61
CA SER A 70 12.09 -10.61 17.89
C SER A 70 11.46 -11.65 18.81
N GLU A 71 10.25 -12.05 18.47
CA GLU A 71 9.47 -13.03 19.23
C GLU A 71 8.45 -13.71 18.32
N LYS A 72 8.06 -14.94 18.66
CA LYS A 72 7.09 -15.72 17.87
C LYS A 72 5.78 -14.96 17.74
N ASP A 73 5.23 -14.92 16.52
CA ASP A 73 3.88 -14.45 16.21
C ASP A 73 2.98 -15.58 15.71
N SER A 74 1.68 -15.30 15.58
CA SER A 74 0.68 -16.21 15.02
C SER A 74 0.36 -15.91 13.54
N GLY A 75 1.12 -15.03 12.91
CA GLY A 75 1.00 -14.62 11.52
C GLY A 75 1.14 -13.11 11.32
N ILE A 76 1.08 -12.69 10.07
CA ILE A 76 1.35 -11.32 9.62
C ILE A 76 0.57 -10.26 10.42
N TYR A 77 -0.72 -10.46 10.63
CA TYR A 77 -1.57 -9.48 11.31
C TYR A 77 -1.35 -9.44 12.83
N ASN A 78 -0.89 -10.54 13.45
CA ASN A 78 -0.43 -10.51 14.83
C ASN A 78 0.83 -9.67 14.96
N ALA A 79 1.81 -9.83 14.06
CA ALA A 79 3.00 -8.99 14.02
C ALA A 79 2.64 -7.51 13.79
N MET A 80 1.70 -7.21 12.86
CA MET A 80 1.22 -5.84 12.63
C MET A 80 0.55 -5.26 13.88
N ASN A 81 -0.29 -6.02 14.59
CA ASN A 81 -0.93 -5.58 15.82
C ASN A 81 0.07 -5.33 16.96
N LYS A 82 1.13 -6.13 17.07
CA LYS A 82 2.25 -5.84 17.99
C LYS A 82 2.90 -4.49 17.66
N GLY A 83 3.16 -4.22 16.38
CA GLY A 83 3.69 -2.95 15.91
C GLY A 83 2.79 -1.76 16.26
N ILE A 84 1.47 -1.89 16.08
CA ILE A 84 0.48 -0.89 16.50
C ILE A 84 0.58 -0.60 18.00
N ASN A 85 0.66 -1.65 18.83
CA ASN A 85 0.73 -1.51 20.29
C ASN A 85 2.04 -0.84 20.75
N MET A 86 3.14 -1.03 20.03
CA MET A 86 4.44 -0.41 20.32
C MET A 86 4.52 1.04 19.83
N SER A 87 3.60 1.45 18.94
CA SER A 87 3.59 2.76 18.28
C SER A 87 3.06 3.87 19.17
N SER A 88 3.64 5.06 19.00
CA SER A 88 3.27 6.29 19.71
C SER A 88 3.02 7.49 18.79
N GLY A 89 3.25 7.36 17.50
CA GLY A 89 3.02 8.41 16.50
C GLY A 89 1.53 8.73 16.30
N LYS A 90 1.26 9.90 15.69
CA LYS A 90 -0.13 10.26 15.30
C LYS A 90 -0.66 9.32 14.22
N TYR A 91 0.18 8.98 13.23
CA TYR A 91 -0.11 8.04 12.15
C TYR A 91 0.80 6.83 12.23
N ALA A 92 0.38 5.72 11.63
CA ALA A 92 1.24 4.60 11.34
C ALA A 92 1.23 4.23 9.86
N LEU A 93 2.39 3.81 9.35
CA LEU A 93 2.63 3.26 8.02
C LEU A 93 3.28 1.89 8.18
N PHE A 94 2.80 0.90 7.45
CA PHE A 94 3.44 -0.40 7.37
C PHE A 94 4.32 -0.48 6.12
N MET A 95 5.61 -0.72 6.31
CA MET A 95 6.59 -0.96 5.26
C MET A 95 7.20 -2.35 5.52
N ASN A 96 6.61 -3.39 4.94
CA ASN A 96 6.99 -4.77 5.22
C ASN A 96 8.35 -5.13 4.61
N SER A 97 8.98 -6.19 5.13
CA SER A 97 10.26 -6.69 4.59
C SER A 97 10.18 -7.01 3.10
N GLY A 98 11.03 -6.34 2.31
CA GLY A 98 11.07 -6.38 0.84
C GLY A 98 10.59 -5.08 0.20
N ASP A 99 9.64 -4.37 0.82
CA ASP A 99 9.13 -3.10 0.34
C ASP A 99 10.08 -1.95 0.69
N THR A 100 10.05 -0.89 -0.12
CA THR A 100 10.90 0.29 0.08
C THR A 100 10.13 1.57 -0.17
N PHE A 101 10.62 2.68 0.33
CA PHE A 101 10.20 3.97 -0.17
C PHE A 101 10.60 4.14 -1.63
N TYR A 102 9.78 4.84 -2.41
CA TYR A 102 10.02 5.06 -3.83
C TYR A 102 11.26 5.93 -4.10
N SER A 103 11.56 6.87 -3.22
CA SER A 103 12.78 7.70 -3.27
C SER A 103 13.25 8.04 -1.86
N ASP A 104 14.49 8.53 -1.75
CA ASP A 104 15.11 8.94 -0.49
C ASP A 104 14.55 10.26 0.09
N SER A 105 13.72 10.99 -0.64
CA SER A 105 13.11 12.26 -0.23
C SER A 105 11.59 12.18 -0.05
N VAL A 106 10.98 11.02 -0.29
CA VAL A 106 9.51 10.91 -0.27
C VAL A 106 8.93 11.11 1.12
N LEU A 107 9.61 10.66 2.16
CA LEU A 107 9.13 10.80 3.52
C LEU A 107 8.99 12.26 3.95
N GLN A 108 9.89 13.14 3.51
CA GLN A 108 9.76 14.59 3.73
C GLN A 108 8.49 15.16 3.11
N GLN A 109 8.12 14.71 1.90
CA GLN A 109 6.90 15.15 1.22
C GLN A 109 5.65 14.64 1.96
N VAL A 110 5.69 13.39 2.43
CA VAL A 110 4.63 12.78 3.23
C VAL A 110 4.40 13.56 4.51
N LEU A 111 5.45 13.81 5.31
CA LEU A 111 5.33 14.53 6.58
C LEU A 111 4.71 15.92 6.43
N LYS A 112 5.01 16.64 5.34
CA LYS A 112 4.37 17.94 5.03
C LYS A 112 2.88 17.81 4.70
N GLY A 113 2.43 16.65 4.23
CA GLY A 113 1.04 16.40 3.85
C GLY A 113 0.17 15.81 4.95
N LEU A 114 0.78 15.26 6.01
CA LEU A 114 0.07 14.74 7.18
C LEU A 114 -0.37 15.89 8.09
N ASP A 115 -1.61 15.81 8.54
CA ASP A 115 -2.18 16.77 9.48
C ASP A 115 -2.11 16.22 10.92
N PRO A 116 -1.40 16.87 11.85
CA PRO A 116 -1.26 16.37 13.21
C PRO A 116 -2.58 16.37 14.01
N VAL A 117 -3.59 17.08 13.55
CA VAL A 117 -4.88 17.22 14.25
C VAL A 117 -5.97 16.32 13.65
N ALA A 118 -5.98 16.16 12.32
CA ALA A 118 -7.02 15.40 11.62
C ALA A 118 -6.94 13.90 11.93
N ASP A 119 -8.11 13.24 11.93
CA ASP A 119 -8.26 11.79 12.05
C ASP A 119 -8.65 11.13 10.71
N SER A 120 -8.18 11.69 9.59
CA SER A 120 -8.38 11.13 8.25
C SER A 120 -7.34 10.05 7.94
N ILE A 121 -7.75 8.97 7.28
CA ILE A 121 -6.81 8.05 6.64
C ILE A 121 -6.21 8.75 5.42
N VAL A 122 -4.90 8.84 5.36
CA VAL A 122 -4.18 9.47 4.25
C VAL A 122 -3.60 8.36 3.36
N TYR A 123 -3.77 8.47 2.05
CA TYR A 123 -3.29 7.46 1.09
C TYR A 123 -2.59 8.12 -0.10
N ALA A 124 -1.74 7.37 -0.75
CA ALA A 124 -0.91 7.85 -1.85
C ALA A 124 -0.68 6.76 -2.89
N ASP A 125 -0.11 7.15 -4.03
CA ASP A 125 0.19 6.24 -5.12
C ASP A 125 1.37 5.31 -4.79
N THR A 126 1.45 4.17 -5.48
CA THR A 126 2.45 3.13 -5.27
C THR A 126 3.08 2.74 -6.61
N TYR A 127 4.38 2.49 -6.61
CA TYR A 127 5.04 1.78 -7.70
C TYR A 127 5.08 0.28 -7.39
N CYS A 128 4.52 -0.54 -8.26
CA CYS A 128 4.49 -1.99 -8.15
C CYS A 128 5.64 -2.58 -8.94
N ASN A 129 6.62 -3.17 -8.26
CA ASN A 129 7.82 -3.75 -8.86
C ASN A 129 7.65 -5.26 -9.06
N LYS A 130 7.61 -5.69 -10.31
CA LYS A 130 7.51 -7.13 -10.66
C LYS A 130 8.87 -7.82 -10.67
N ASN A 131 9.92 -7.10 -11.11
CA ASN A 131 11.32 -7.49 -11.12
C ASN A 131 12.16 -6.25 -11.43
N ASP A 132 13.49 -6.33 -11.33
CA ASP A 132 14.41 -5.18 -11.30
C ASP A 132 14.27 -4.15 -12.43
N ASN A 133 13.55 -4.49 -13.53
CA ASN A 133 13.37 -3.59 -14.67
C ASN A 133 11.93 -3.50 -15.16
N GLN A 134 10.97 -4.11 -14.47
CA GLN A 134 9.57 -4.12 -14.90
C GLN A 134 8.63 -3.81 -13.74
N GLY A 135 7.88 -2.74 -13.87
CA GLY A 135 6.88 -2.35 -12.88
C GLY A 135 5.84 -1.44 -13.51
N TYR A 136 4.88 -1.05 -12.69
CA TYR A 136 3.85 -0.10 -13.08
C TYR A 136 3.45 0.77 -11.90
N PHE A 137 2.96 1.98 -12.20
CA PHE A 137 2.38 2.86 -11.18
C PHE A 137 0.94 2.46 -10.92
N TRP A 138 0.62 2.24 -9.66
CA TRP A 138 -0.75 2.07 -9.19
C TRP A 138 -1.25 3.42 -8.69
N TYR A 139 -1.90 4.17 -9.59
CA TYR A 139 -2.52 5.43 -9.29
C TYR A 139 -3.88 5.21 -8.63
N LEU A 140 -4.05 5.75 -7.44
CA LEU A 140 -5.29 5.68 -6.69
C LEU A 140 -6.23 6.83 -7.09
N PRO A 141 -7.57 6.68 -6.93
CA PRO A 141 -8.52 7.75 -7.22
C PRO A 141 -8.31 8.94 -6.29
N ASN A 142 -8.77 10.13 -6.72
CA ASN A 142 -8.73 11.32 -5.88
C ASN A 142 -9.71 11.25 -4.70
N GLU A 143 -10.73 10.42 -4.80
CA GLU A 143 -11.73 10.16 -3.78
C GLU A 143 -11.96 8.66 -3.63
N VAL A 144 -11.93 8.18 -2.39
CA VAL A 144 -12.27 6.80 -2.05
C VAL A 144 -13.77 6.71 -1.85
N THR A 145 -14.42 5.89 -2.68
CA THR A 145 -15.87 5.60 -2.58
C THR A 145 -16.09 4.16 -2.13
N LEU A 146 -17.32 3.85 -1.70
CA LEU A 146 -17.69 2.46 -1.36
C LEU A 146 -17.57 1.55 -2.59
N ASP A 147 -17.95 2.02 -3.78
CA ASP A 147 -17.81 1.28 -5.04
C ASP A 147 -16.33 1.00 -5.36
N TYR A 148 -15.44 1.95 -5.08
CA TYR A 148 -14.00 1.74 -5.21
C TYR A 148 -13.49 0.67 -4.23
N LEU A 149 -13.80 0.80 -2.94
CA LEU A 149 -13.39 -0.16 -1.92
C LEU A 149 -13.99 -1.55 -2.13
N TYR A 150 -15.20 -1.63 -2.67
CA TYR A 150 -15.81 -2.92 -3.00
C TYR A 150 -14.99 -3.71 -4.03
N ASN A 151 -14.45 -3.03 -5.04
CA ASN A 151 -13.71 -3.67 -6.14
C ASN A 151 -12.19 -3.71 -5.88
N ASN A 152 -11.65 -2.75 -5.11
CA ASN A 152 -10.23 -2.51 -4.96
C ASN A 152 -9.86 -2.44 -3.48
N GLY A 153 -8.56 -2.48 -3.18
CA GLY A 153 -7.98 -2.15 -1.89
C GLY A 153 -7.17 -0.86 -1.96
N LEU A 154 -6.64 -0.44 -0.81
CA LEU A 154 -5.57 0.53 -0.72
C LEU A 154 -4.27 -0.21 -0.39
N CYS A 155 -3.16 0.23 -0.95
CA CYS A 155 -1.85 -0.32 -0.64
C CYS A 155 -1.43 0.14 0.76
N HIS A 156 -1.30 -0.78 1.72
CA HIS A 156 -0.94 -0.41 3.09
C HIS A 156 0.45 0.21 3.20
N GLN A 157 1.37 -0.07 2.25
CA GLN A 157 2.69 0.55 2.16
C GLN A 157 2.65 2.02 1.69
N SER A 158 1.49 2.50 1.27
CA SER A 158 1.24 3.90 0.89
C SER A 158 -0.01 4.47 1.59
N THR A 159 -0.44 3.87 2.71
CA THR A 159 -1.61 4.29 3.48
C THR A 159 -1.20 4.61 4.91
N PHE A 160 -1.39 5.86 5.30
CA PHE A 160 -1.09 6.39 6.63
C PHE A 160 -2.37 6.42 7.44
N ILE A 161 -2.47 5.56 8.43
CA ILE A 161 -3.68 5.40 9.23
C ILE A 161 -3.44 6.05 10.59
N PRO A 162 -4.34 6.95 11.06
CA PRO A 162 -4.27 7.47 12.42
C PRO A 162 -4.19 6.33 13.44
N LEU A 163 -3.22 6.39 14.33
CA LEU A 163 -2.98 5.33 15.32
C LEU A 163 -4.21 5.07 16.21
N LYS A 164 -5.00 6.11 16.46
CA LYS A 164 -6.28 5.99 17.15
C LYS A 164 -7.24 5.04 16.44
N ILE A 165 -7.33 5.13 15.10
CA ILE A 165 -8.16 4.25 14.27
C ILE A 165 -7.62 2.82 14.30
N LEU A 166 -6.31 2.65 14.14
CA LEU A 166 -5.68 1.33 14.23
C LEU A 166 -5.90 0.66 15.58
N LYS A 167 -5.81 1.41 16.67
CA LYS A 167 -6.08 0.88 18.04
C LYS A 167 -7.55 0.57 18.29
N GLU A 168 -8.47 1.22 17.58
CA GLU A 168 -9.89 0.95 17.68
C GLU A 168 -10.29 -0.32 16.93
N PHE A 169 -9.80 -0.50 15.71
CA PHE A 169 -10.20 -1.62 14.85
C PHE A 169 -9.28 -2.83 14.96
N LEU A 170 -7.97 -2.62 15.10
CA LEU A 170 -6.92 -3.63 14.96
C LEU A 170 -7.05 -4.45 13.64
N TYR A 171 -6.03 -5.17 13.29
CA TYR A 171 -6.11 -6.14 12.20
C TYR A 171 -6.74 -7.43 12.72
N ASP A 172 -7.62 -8.03 11.92
CA ASP A 172 -8.22 -9.34 12.22
C ASP A 172 -7.20 -10.46 11.99
N GLU A 173 -6.71 -11.06 13.07
CA GLU A 173 -5.68 -12.09 13.04
C GLU A 173 -6.20 -13.45 12.51
N SER A 174 -7.51 -13.62 12.39
CA SER A 174 -8.11 -14.81 11.78
C SER A 174 -7.95 -14.83 10.25
N LEU A 175 -7.76 -13.65 9.63
CA LEU A 175 -7.50 -13.50 8.20
C LEU A 175 -6.01 -13.70 7.89
N LYS A 176 -5.71 -14.04 6.64
CA LYS A 176 -4.31 -14.27 6.19
C LYS A 176 -3.81 -13.21 5.22
N ILE A 177 -4.71 -12.56 4.45
CA ILE A 177 -4.33 -11.69 3.33
C ILE A 177 -5.08 -10.36 3.32
N ALA A 178 -6.35 -10.31 3.73
CA ALA A 178 -7.24 -9.18 3.46
C ALA A 178 -7.69 -8.41 4.71
N SER A 179 -6.93 -8.43 5.83
CA SER A 179 -7.33 -7.70 7.03
C SER A 179 -7.18 -6.18 6.90
N ASP A 180 -6.22 -5.70 6.12
CA ASP A 180 -6.07 -4.31 5.72
C ASP A 180 -7.28 -3.81 4.91
N PHE A 181 -7.75 -4.63 3.98
CA PHE A 181 -8.99 -4.38 3.25
C PHE A 181 -10.20 -4.26 4.19
N LYS A 182 -10.33 -5.19 5.16
CA LYS A 182 -11.39 -5.17 6.17
C LYS A 182 -11.37 -3.87 6.98
N LEU A 183 -10.20 -3.48 7.46
CA LEU A 183 -10.01 -2.26 8.25
C LEU A 183 -10.43 -1.02 7.46
N ASN A 184 -9.96 -0.88 6.21
CA ASN A 184 -10.31 0.26 5.36
C ASN A 184 -11.82 0.34 5.08
N LEU A 185 -12.47 -0.81 4.85
CA LEU A 185 -13.91 -0.89 4.61
C LEU A 185 -14.70 -0.49 5.86
N GLN A 186 -14.31 -0.99 7.04
CA GLN A 186 -14.94 -0.66 8.31
C GLN A 186 -14.76 0.84 8.65
N ALA A 187 -13.56 1.38 8.42
CA ALA A 187 -13.28 2.79 8.61
C ALA A 187 -14.16 3.68 7.72
N TYR A 188 -14.30 3.32 6.43
CA TYR A 188 -15.18 4.01 5.50
C TYR A 188 -16.65 4.00 5.96
N LEU A 189 -17.16 2.82 6.32
CA LEU A 189 -18.55 2.66 6.78
C LEU A 189 -18.84 3.38 8.11
N LYS A 190 -17.81 3.63 8.90
CA LYS A 190 -17.90 4.45 10.12
C LYS A 190 -17.85 5.96 9.84
N GLY A 191 -17.69 6.36 8.58
CA GLY A 191 -17.62 7.77 8.17
C GLY A 191 -16.26 8.42 8.35
N ILE A 192 -15.19 7.62 8.51
CA ILE A 192 -13.83 8.13 8.54
C ILE A 192 -13.46 8.63 7.14
N THR A 193 -12.92 9.83 7.07
CA THR A 193 -12.55 10.46 5.80
C THR A 193 -11.22 9.94 5.28
N PHE A 194 -11.08 9.90 3.96
CA PHE A 194 -9.87 9.50 3.24
C PHE A 194 -9.32 10.71 2.48
N LYS A 195 -8.02 10.98 2.59
CA LYS A 195 -7.34 12.11 1.95
C LYS A 195 -6.20 11.61 1.08
N LYS A 196 -6.20 11.93 -0.20
CA LYS A 196 -5.09 11.61 -1.11
C LYS A 196 -3.93 12.58 -0.96
N LEU A 197 -2.70 12.05 -0.96
CA LEU A 197 -1.48 12.79 -1.24
C LEU A 197 -1.04 12.50 -2.67
N ASN A 198 -0.70 13.56 -3.41
CA ASN A 198 -0.23 13.44 -4.80
C ASN A 198 1.27 13.14 -4.83
N VAL A 199 1.65 11.98 -4.35
CA VAL A 199 3.03 11.49 -4.29
C VAL A 199 3.04 9.98 -4.47
N VAL A 200 4.10 9.43 -5.07
CA VAL A 200 4.36 7.99 -5.09
C VAL A 200 5.19 7.66 -3.85
N VAL A 201 4.62 6.88 -2.93
CA VAL A 201 5.25 6.64 -1.61
C VAL A 201 6.12 5.40 -1.61
N SER A 202 5.58 4.28 -2.06
CA SER A 202 6.25 2.99 -1.92
C SER A 202 6.63 2.38 -3.25
N ASN A 203 7.68 1.58 -3.21
CA ASN A 203 8.07 0.61 -4.22
C ASN A 203 7.76 -0.78 -3.65
N LEU A 204 6.59 -1.30 -4.04
CA LEU A 204 6.01 -2.55 -3.56
C LEU A 204 6.65 -3.75 -4.23
N ASP A 205 7.15 -4.69 -3.45
CA ASP A 205 7.60 -6.00 -3.95
C ASP A 205 6.39 -6.89 -4.27
N MET A 206 6.20 -7.21 -5.54
CA MET A 206 5.06 -8.01 -6.03
C MET A 206 5.22 -9.52 -5.77
N THR A 207 6.27 -9.96 -5.07
CA THR A 207 6.45 -11.38 -4.70
C THR A 207 5.70 -11.77 -3.43
N GLY A 208 5.06 -10.80 -2.75
CA GLY A 208 4.33 -11.00 -1.51
C GLY A 208 3.08 -11.89 -1.65
N ILE A 209 2.59 -12.41 -0.52
CA ILE A 209 1.49 -13.40 -0.43
C ILE A 209 0.18 -12.91 -1.08
N SER A 210 -0.12 -11.62 -1.04
CA SER A 210 -1.32 -11.04 -1.65
C SER A 210 -1.34 -11.17 -3.19
N ASN A 211 -0.15 -11.23 -3.80
CA ASN A 211 0.00 -11.37 -5.24
C ASN A 211 0.17 -12.82 -5.68
N THR A 212 0.60 -13.71 -4.80
CA THR A 212 0.81 -15.14 -5.10
C THR A 212 -0.40 -15.99 -4.78
N GLU A 213 -1.22 -15.62 -3.79
CA GLU A 213 -2.43 -16.35 -3.37
C GLU A 213 -3.73 -15.59 -3.72
N ILE A 214 -3.88 -15.19 -4.99
CA ILE A 214 -5.00 -14.34 -5.47
C ILE A 214 -6.37 -14.93 -5.14
N GLU A 215 -6.60 -16.23 -5.39
CA GLU A 215 -7.89 -16.86 -5.10
C GLU A 215 -8.28 -16.79 -3.62
N LYS A 216 -7.31 -16.98 -2.74
CA LYS A 216 -7.53 -16.91 -1.30
C LYS A 216 -7.83 -15.48 -0.86
N SER A 217 -7.11 -14.51 -1.43
CA SER A 217 -7.36 -13.09 -1.21
C SER A 217 -8.79 -12.71 -1.62
N LEU A 218 -9.25 -13.16 -2.79
CA LEU A 218 -10.60 -12.89 -3.27
C LEU A 218 -11.68 -13.53 -2.37
N LYS A 219 -11.49 -14.77 -1.94
CA LYS A 219 -12.42 -15.46 -1.01
C LYS A 219 -12.52 -14.75 0.33
N GLU A 220 -11.37 -14.33 0.92
CA GLU A 220 -11.39 -13.56 2.15
C GLU A 220 -12.13 -12.23 1.96
N ARG A 221 -11.89 -11.49 0.87
CA ARG A 221 -12.59 -10.24 0.55
C ARG A 221 -14.09 -10.42 0.38
N GLU A 222 -14.55 -11.45 -0.33
CA GLU A 222 -15.97 -11.78 -0.46
C GLU A 222 -16.63 -12.06 0.89
N SER A 223 -15.96 -12.81 1.76
CA SER A 223 -16.43 -13.08 3.13
C SER A 223 -16.52 -11.80 3.95
N ILE A 224 -15.50 -10.93 3.89
CA ILE A 224 -15.48 -9.63 4.56
C ILE A 224 -16.64 -8.76 4.06
N ILE A 225 -16.78 -8.59 2.74
CA ILE A 225 -17.86 -7.80 2.13
C ILE A 225 -19.22 -8.28 2.63
N SER A 226 -19.43 -9.60 2.60
CA SER A 226 -20.71 -10.20 3.03
C SER A 226 -21.00 -10.03 4.51
N SER A 227 -19.96 -9.93 5.36
CA SER A 227 -20.09 -9.75 6.81
C SER A 227 -20.24 -8.28 7.24
N VAL A 228 -19.69 -7.34 6.47
CA VAL A 228 -19.56 -5.94 6.85
C VAL A 228 -20.59 -5.04 6.13
N ILE A 229 -20.93 -5.38 4.86
CA ILE A 229 -21.86 -4.58 4.05
C ILE A 229 -23.25 -5.23 4.05
N PRO A 230 -24.34 -4.48 4.33
CA PRO A 230 -25.70 -5.01 4.21
C PRO A 230 -26.00 -5.55 2.81
N LYS A 231 -26.69 -6.69 2.73
CA LYS A 231 -26.99 -7.37 1.46
C LYS A 231 -27.65 -6.49 0.42
N GLY A 232 -28.57 -5.60 0.82
CA GLY A 232 -29.22 -4.65 -0.10
C GLY A 232 -28.23 -3.69 -0.73
N VAL A 233 -27.27 -3.17 0.05
CA VAL A 233 -26.22 -2.27 -0.45
C VAL A 233 -25.29 -3.00 -1.42
N ILE A 234 -24.96 -4.27 -1.16
CA ILE A 234 -24.15 -5.10 -2.09
C ILE A 234 -24.88 -5.25 -3.44
N LEU A 235 -26.19 -5.49 -3.42
CA LEU A 235 -27.00 -5.60 -4.64
C LEU A 235 -27.00 -4.29 -5.43
N ASP A 236 -27.15 -3.15 -4.76
CA ASP A 236 -27.13 -1.84 -5.40
C ASP A 236 -25.76 -1.52 -6.01
N ILE A 237 -24.66 -1.85 -5.32
CA ILE A 237 -23.32 -1.70 -5.86
C ILE A 237 -23.14 -2.55 -7.13
N LYS A 238 -23.49 -3.84 -7.08
CA LYS A 238 -23.39 -4.74 -8.23
C LYS A 238 -24.18 -4.20 -9.43
N LYS A 239 -25.41 -3.74 -9.21
CA LYS A 239 -26.26 -3.16 -10.26
C LYS A 239 -25.62 -1.90 -10.88
N ARG A 240 -25.03 -1.00 -10.07
CA ARG A 240 -24.32 0.19 -10.58
C ARG A 240 -23.14 -0.20 -11.45
N ILE A 241 -22.30 -1.16 -10.99
CA ILE A 241 -21.14 -1.65 -11.74
C ILE A 241 -21.57 -2.27 -13.08
N GLU A 242 -22.59 -3.11 -13.07
CA GLU A 242 -23.15 -3.69 -14.31
C GLU A 242 -23.64 -2.62 -15.27
N THR A 243 -24.34 -1.61 -14.77
CA THR A 243 -24.85 -0.50 -15.58
C THR A 243 -23.72 0.31 -16.20
N GLN A 244 -22.66 0.60 -15.43
CA GLN A 244 -21.47 1.30 -15.92
C GLN A 244 -20.74 0.48 -16.98
N ASN A 245 -20.53 -0.80 -16.75
CA ASN A 245 -19.89 -1.69 -17.72
C ASN A 245 -20.69 -1.79 -19.02
N ASN A 246 -22.01 -1.94 -18.95
CA ASN A 246 -22.87 -1.98 -20.12
C ASN A 246 -22.87 -0.66 -20.90
N SER A 247 -22.80 0.47 -20.22
CA SER A 247 -22.67 1.80 -20.85
C SER A 247 -21.33 1.92 -21.60
N TRP A 248 -20.21 1.51 -21.01
CA TRP A 248 -18.92 1.50 -21.68
C TRP A 248 -18.86 0.55 -22.88
N ILE A 249 -19.41 -0.65 -22.75
CA ILE A 249 -19.51 -1.62 -23.85
C ILE A 249 -20.36 -1.06 -24.99
N SER A 250 -21.49 -0.44 -24.67
CA SER A 250 -22.36 0.20 -25.67
C SER A 250 -21.65 1.35 -26.39
N TYR A 251 -20.97 2.23 -25.62
CA TYR A 251 -20.16 3.33 -26.16
C TYR A 251 -19.03 2.81 -27.05
N TYR A 252 -18.24 1.83 -26.57
CA TYR A 252 -17.17 1.20 -27.33
C TYR A 252 -17.68 0.58 -28.63
N ASN A 253 -18.79 -0.16 -28.58
CA ASN A 253 -19.41 -0.74 -29.77
C ASN A 253 -19.90 0.34 -30.77
N SER A 254 -20.39 1.49 -30.29
CA SER A 254 -20.76 2.63 -31.12
C SER A 254 -19.54 3.24 -31.83
N LEU A 255 -18.42 3.36 -31.13
CA LEU A 255 -17.16 3.86 -31.69
C LEU A 255 -16.60 2.93 -32.78
N ILE A 256 -16.62 1.61 -32.55
CA ILE A 256 -16.11 0.62 -33.52
C ILE A 256 -17.00 0.58 -34.77
N ARG A 257 -18.32 0.73 -34.64
CA ARG A 257 -19.26 0.79 -35.78
C ARG A 257 -19.04 2.01 -36.68
N ASN A 258 -18.42 3.08 -36.13
CA ASN A 258 -18.05 4.24 -36.92
C ASN A 258 -16.74 3.96 -37.67
N LYS A 259 -16.84 3.54 -38.96
CA LYS A 259 -15.69 3.17 -39.80
C LYS A 259 -14.61 4.26 -39.90
N SER A 260 -15.00 5.52 -39.85
CA SER A 260 -14.05 6.65 -39.91
C SER A 260 -13.27 6.78 -38.61
N PHE A 261 -13.94 6.66 -37.46
CA PHE A 261 -13.32 6.70 -36.14
C PHE A 261 -12.37 5.50 -35.92
N TYR A 262 -12.80 4.31 -36.32
CA TYR A 262 -11.98 3.10 -36.27
C TYR A 262 -10.67 3.25 -37.07
N LYS A 263 -10.73 3.84 -38.27
CA LYS A 263 -9.52 4.15 -39.07
C LYS A 263 -8.59 5.14 -38.36
N ILE A 264 -9.13 6.16 -37.70
CA ILE A 264 -8.35 7.15 -36.92
C ILE A 264 -7.66 6.46 -35.73
N VAL A 265 -8.36 5.64 -34.98
CA VAL A 265 -7.78 4.88 -33.86
C VAL A 265 -6.66 3.96 -34.33
N LEU A 266 -6.87 3.21 -35.42
CA LEU A 266 -5.82 2.36 -36.00
C LEU A 266 -4.61 3.16 -36.48
N LEU A 267 -4.82 4.35 -37.02
CA LEU A 267 -3.73 5.24 -37.43
C LEU A 267 -2.94 5.75 -36.22
N LEU A 268 -3.62 6.16 -35.15
CA LEU A 268 -2.99 6.60 -33.92
C LEU A 268 -2.18 5.48 -33.24
N VAL A 269 -2.71 4.27 -33.18
CA VAL A 269 -1.97 3.09 -32.65
C VAL A 269 -0.72 2.81 -33.50
N LYS A 270 -0.80 2.90 -34.83
CA LYS A 270 0.38 2.74 -35.71
C LYS A 270 1.42 3.84 -35.48
N VAL A 271 0.99 5.08 -35.30
CA VAL A 271 1.89 6.20 -35.00
C VAL A 271 2.56 6.02 -33.65
N MET A 272 1.79 5.65 -32.60
CA MET A 272 2.33 5.39 -31.26
C MET A 272 3.35 4.25 -31.25
N ASN A 273 3.08 3.15 -31.95
CA ASN A 273 4.03 2.05 -32.08
C ASN A 273 5.31 2.49 -32.80
N LYS A 274 5.20 3.28 -33.86
CA LYS A 274 6.36 3.81 -34.59
C LYS A 274 7.18 4.81 -33.76
N VAL A 275 6.51 5.62 -32.93
CA VAL A 275 7.18 6.52 -31.96
C VAL A 275 7.87 5.70 -30.87
N GLY A 276 7.24 4.66 -30.38
CA GLY A 276 7.84 3.72 -29.41
C GLY A 276 9.10 3.05 -29.94
N GLU A 277 9.09 2.60 -31.21
CA GLU A 277 10.26 2.03 -31.90
C GLU A 277 11.39 3.07 -32.06
N LEU A 278 11.05 4.32 -32.42
CA LEU A 278 12.02 5.41 -32.55
C LEU A 278 12.64 5.83 -31.22
N LEU A 279 11.87 5.81 -30.12
CA LEU A 279 12.37 6.09 -28.78
C LEU A 279 13.27 4.97 -28.24
N HIS A 280 13.04 3.71 -28.63
CA HIS A 280 13.95 2.59 -28.33
C HIS A 280 15.30 2.72 -29.05
N ILE A 281 15.32 3.22 -30.30
CA ILE A 281 16.55 3.42 -31.10
C ILE A 281 17.39 4.60 -30.55
N LEU A 282 16.80 5.53 -29.83
CA LEU A 282 17.52 6.70 -29.25
C LEU A 282 18.08 6.42 -27.85
N HIS A 283 17.83 5.24 -27.29
CA HIS A 283 18.32 4.81 -25.96
C HIS A 283 19.38 3.69 -26.03
N ASP A 284 19.71 3.19 -27.22
CA ASP A 284 20.88 2.34 -27.52
C ASP A 284 22.00 3.21 -28.12
#